data_8734c042b4e40818e53c1d0f279091a5
#
_entry.id   8734c042b4e40818e53c1d0f279091a5
#
_cell.length_a   1.000
_cell.length_b   1.000
_cell.length_c   1.000
_cell.angle_alpha   90.00
_cell.angle_beta   90.00
_cell.angle_gamma   90.00
#
_symmetry.space_group_name_H-M   'P 1'
#
loop_
_entity.id
_entity.type
_entity.pdbx_description
1 polymer ?
#
loop_
_entity_poly.entity_id
_entity_poly.type
_entity_poly.pdbx_seq_one_letter_code
_entity_poly.pdbx_strand_id
1 'polypeptide(L)'
;MTIHRFKAFAATFLAFSLILFASGCGGGSNDDRSPIDFTNGATLSGSIDGAPFKIAVPPADQWNGILLMHVHGYRDRARTENEKDNRVAEAAPGGEATEQALVAQGFAVAGSAFSRNGWAVEEGLVDTVNLTEYFKQRFAPPQATVLLGVSMGSVVALKSIELFPDLYQAVIGLCSVGGGATRNFDLALGVLLAYDIMYGLPENFGFPAGISSNFDFDNDFAAEILQQTQVPEGQVGLEFIRLVSNITSEAFAKDLFSLFFFATEALSELIDRAGGSPIQNLNASYSIPDIARIQLEALGFPAGQIVAGMNQGTVFPANPESRSYLVDNADFSGNHNAPVLLMHTIHDGFVLPANQEAYIDLLSSQGRGAQVFGTYVDSVGHCNFTGSQIGASIAAMGKWLAAGIRPTAADFPEALGFDNNHTPAPFPY
;
A
#
# COMPACT_ATOMS: atom_id res chain seq x y z
N MET A 1 -6.65 -20.15 -14.81
CA MET A 1 -6.61 -21.27 -13.84
C MET A 1 -6.71 -20.79 -12.40
N THR A 2 -6.48 -19.54 -12.13
CA THR A 2 -6.30 -18.88 -10.82
C THR A 2 -7.62 -18.49 -10.12
N ILE A 3 -8.63 -18.08 -10.88
CA ILE A 3 -9.96 -17.72 -10.33
C ILE A 3 -10.64 -18.91 -9.59
N HIS A 4 -10.31 -20.15 -9.96
CA HIS A 4 -10.88 -21.32 -9.30
C HIS A 4 -10.33 -21.60 -7.89
N ARG A 5 -9.09 -21.22 -7.58
CA ARG A 5 -8.53 -21.42 -6.23
C ARG A 5 -9.10 -20.40 -5.23
N PHE A 6 -9.23 -19.13 -5.62
CA PHE A 6 -9.82 -18.11 -4.75
C PHE A 6 -11.33 -18.30 -4.54
N LYS A 7 -12.08 -18.70 -5.59
CA LYS A 7 -13.50 -19.06 -5.40
C LYS A 7 -13.67 -20.29 -4.49
N ALA A 8 -12.75 -21.25 -4.56
CA ALA A 8 -12.72 -22.37 -3.64
C ALA A 8 -12.39 -21.94 -2.21
N PHE A 9 -11.49 -20.97 -2.02
CA PHE A 9 -11.12 -20.44 -0.71
C PHE A 9 -12.27 -19.64 -0.07
N ALA A 10 -12.92 -18.74 -0.80
CA ALA A 10 -14.10 -18.03 -0.32
C ALA A 10 -15.28 -18.97 -0.03
N ALA A 11 -15.52 -19.97 -0.90
CA ALA A 11 -16.57 -20.98 -0.67
C ALA A 11 -16.24 -21.94 0.50
N THR A 12 -14.96 -22.26 0.70
CA THR A 12 -14.50 -23.09 1.82
C THR A 12 -14.58 -22.32 3.13
N PHE A 13 -14.33 -21.01 3.14
CA PHE A 13 -14.46 -20.17 4.32
C PHE A 13 -15.92 -20.03 4.76
N LEU A 14 -16.87 -19.84 3.84
CA LEU A 14 -18.31 -19.88 4.15
C LEU A 14 -18.75 -21.27 4.65
N ALA A 15 -18.23 -22.37 4.08
CA ALA A 15 -18.54 -23.73 4.52
C ALA A 15 -17.87 -24.07 5.86
N PHE A 16 -16.67 -23.52 6.15
CA PHE A 16 -16.00 -23.72 7.43
C PHE A 16 -16.70 -22.98 8.57
N SER A 17 -17.27 -21.80 8.33
CA SER A 17 -18.07 -21.09 9.32
C SER A 17 -19.35 -21.86 9.72
N LEU A 18 -19.90 -22.69 8.85
CA LEU A 18 -21.06 -23.53 9.18
C LEU A 18 -20.70 -24.85 9.90
N ILE A 19 -19.46 -25.36 9.76
CA ILE A 19 -19.04 -26.65 10.36
C ILE A 19 -18.52 -26.48 11.79
N LEU A 20 -18.07 -25.28 12.20
CA LEU A 20 -17.57 -25.00 13.56
C LEU A 20 -18.67 -24.93 14.65
N PHE A 21 -19.94 -25.05 14.30
CA PHE A 21 -21.04 -25.07 15.27
C PHE A 21 -21.33 -26.43 15.93
N ALA A 22 -20.60 -27.50 15.64
CA ALA A 22 -20.95 -28.85 16.07
C ALA A 22 -20.03 -29.56 17.08
N SER A 23 -18.90 -28.96 17.50
CA SER A 23 -18.02 -29.65 18.47
C SER A 23 -17.09 -28.71 19.22
N GLY A 24 -17.32 -28.44 20.47
CA GLY A 24 -16.32 -27.81 21.32
C GLY A 24 -16.78 -27.45 22.71
N CYS A 25 -16.66 -28.39 23.65
CA CYS A 25 -16.59 -28.07 25.06
C CYS A 25 -15.21 -27.56 25.43
N GLY A 26 -15.10 -26.39 26.08
CA GLY A 26 -14.08 -26.09 27.06
C GLY A 26 -13.00 -25.06 26.64
N GLY A 27 -13.18 -23.82 27.10
CA GLY A 27 -12.14 -22.78 27.10
C GLY A 27 -12.75 -21.39 26.89
N GLY A 28 -13.04 -20.67 27.98
CA GLY A 28 -13.82 -19.43 27.92
C GLY A 28 -13.20 -18.33 27.07
N SER A 29 -13.69 -18.15 25.88
CA SER A 29 -13.79 -16.87 25.21
C SER A 29 -15.28 -16.60 25.07
N ASN A 30 -15.78 -15.66 25.86
CA ASN A 30 -17.13 -15.11 25.65
C ASN A 30 -17.10 -14.33 24.33
N ASP A 31 -17.31 -15.00 23.22
CA ASP A 31 -17.61 -14.40 21.93
C ASP A 31 -19.08 -13.89 22.00
N ASP A 32 -19.28 -12.85 22.80
CA ASP A 32 -20.57 -12.19 22.90
C ASP A 32 -20.85 -11.42 21.62
N ARG A 33 -21.57 -12.03 20.69
CA ARG A 33 -22.02 -11.46 19.41
C ARG A 33 -23.32 -10.70 19.52
N SER A 34 -23.78 -10.40 20.73
CA SER A 34 -25.00 -9.62 20.94
C SER A 34 -24.84 -8.22 20.31
N PRO A 35 -25.89 -7.68 19.68
CA PRO A 35 -25.88 -6.30 19.19
C PRO A 35 -25.49 -5.30 20.28
N ILE A 36 -24.67 -4.33 19.90
CA ILE A 36 -24.25 -3.23 20.79
C ILE A 36 -25.27 -2.10 20.67
N ASP A 37 -25.75 -1.62 21.83
CA ASP A 37 -26.50 -0.37 21.87
C ASP A 37 -25.54 0.80 21.66
N PHE A 38 -25.72 1.54 20.57
CA PHE A 38 -24.96 2.75 20.26
C PHE A 38 -25.82 4.01 20.16
N THR A 39 -26.95 4.00 20.88
CA THR A 39 -27.85 5.20 20.96
C THR A 39 -27.07 6.48 21.28
N ASN A 40 -26.04 6.40 22.11
CA ASN A 40 -25.18 7.53 22.50
C ASN A 40 -23.78 7.49 21.83
N GLY A 41 -23.63 6.74 20.76
CA GLY A 41 -22.34 6.41 20.18
C GLY A 41 -21.61 5.30 20.95
N ALA A 42 -20.61 4.69 20.33
CA ALA A 42 -19.79 3.66 20.96
C ALA A 42 -18.37 3.62 20.39
N THR A 43 -17.42 3.24 21.24
CA THR A 43 -16.07 2.85 20.82
C THR A 43 -15.79 1.43 21.32
N LEU A 44 -15.30 0.59 20.44
CA LEU A 44 -14.97 -0.80 20.74
C LEU A 44 -13.56 -1.13 20.24
N SER A 45 -12.80 -1.80 21.08
CA SER A 45 -11.51 -2.38 20.71
C SER A 45 -11.44 -3.82 21.16
N GLY A 46 -10.74 -4.66 20.41
CA GLY A 46 -10.61 -6.07 20.68
C GLY A 46 -9.70 -6.76 19.70
N SER A 47 -9.86 -8.06 19.54
CA SER A 47 -9.13 -8.87 18.57
C SER A 47 -10.07 -9.88 17.93
N ILE A 48 -9.94 -10.08 16.61
CA ILE A 48 -10.64 -11.12 15.83
C ILE A 48 -9.56 -12.00 15.22
N ASP A 49 -9.56 -13.28 15.56
CA ASP A 49 -8.58 -14.27 15.05
C ASP A 49 -7.11 -13.81 15.14
N GLY A 50 -6.77 -13.10 16.24
CA GLY A 50 -5.42 -12.58 16.48
C GLY A 50 -5.14 -11.21 15.84
N ALA A 51 -6.07 -10.63 15.07
CA ALA A 51 -5.97 -9.30 14.50
C ALA A 51 -6.61 -8.26 15.45
N PRO A 52 -5.84 -7.36 16.08
CA PRO A 52 -6.40 -6.27 16.87
C PRO A 52 -7.26 -5.35 16.02
N PHE A 53 -8.38 -4.87 16.57
CA PHE A 53 -9.24 -3.92 15.86
C PHE A 53 -9.69 -2.77 16.76
N LYS A 54 -10.11 -1.70 16.09
CA LYS A 54 -10.80 -0.57 16.70
C LYS A 54 -12.00 -0.18 15.85
N ILE A 55 -13.13 0.13 16.50
CA ILE A 55 -14.36 0.65 15.90
C ILE A 55 -14.79 1.86 16.70
N ALA A 56 -15.23 2.92 16.02
CA ALA A 56 -15.94 4.03 16.64
C ALA A 56 -17.17 4.40 15.81
N VAL A 57 -18.31 4.54 16.47
CA VAL A 57 -19.58 4.88 15.84
C VAL A 57 -20.20 6.10 16.50
N PRO A 58 -20.81 7.01 15.70
CA PRO A 58 -21.57 8.14 16.26
C PRO A 58 -22.84 7.66 16.98
N PRO A 59 -23.57 8.53 17.68
CA PRO A 59 -24.92 8.27 18.12
C PRO A 59 -25.80 7.75 16.97
N ALA A 60 -26.68 6.79 17.25
CA ALA A 60 -27.44 6.08 16.23
C ALA A 60 -28.27 7.01 15.32
N ASP A 61 -28.81 8.08 15.88
CA ASP A 61 -29.59 9.13 15.17
C ASP A 61 -28.72 10.09 14.36
N GLN A 62 -27.39 10.07 14.56
CA GLN A 62 -26.43 10.90 13.82
C GLN A 62 -25.65 10.10 12.77
N TRP A 63 -25.74 8.76 12.80
CA TRP A 63 -25.05 7.92 11.84
C TRP A 63 -25.60 8.11 10.43
N ASN A 64 -24.75 8.52 9.49
CA ASN A 64 -25.13 8.74 8.09
C ASN A 64 -25.25 7.43 7.27
N GLY A 65 -25.11 6.26 7.91
CA GLY A 65 -25.19 4.95 7.26
C GLY A 65 -23.90 4.49 6.57
N ILE A 66 -22.81 5.28 6.61
CA ILE A 66 -21.54 4.92 5.97
C ILE A 66 -20.58 4.38 7.04
N LEU A 67 -19.94 3.27 6.72
CA LEU A 67 -18.78 2.72 7.41
C LEU A 67 -17.52 3.05 6.59
N LEU A 68 -16.60 3.81 7.16
CA LEU A 68 -15.24 4.00 6.63
C LEU A 68 -14.34 2.94 7.27
N MET A 69 -13.83 2.02 6.47
CA MET A 69 -12.91 0.97 6.91
C MET A 69 -11.48 1.39 6.60
N HIS A 70 -10.72 1.77 7.63
CA HIS A 70 -9.32 2.10 7.50
C HIS A 70 -8.47 0.85 7.29
N VAL A 71 -7.71 0.84 6.22
CA VAL A 71 -6.79 -0.23 5.83
C VAL A 71 -5.39 0.37 5.82
N HIS A 72 -4.60 0.06 6.87
CA HIS A 72 -3.30 0.69 7.11
C HIS A 72 -2.21 0.23 6.14
N GLY A 73 -1.12 1.01 6.03
CA GLY A 73 0.07 0.72 5.25
C GLY A 73 0.97 -0.36 5.85
N TYR A 74 2.13 -0.54 5.24
CA TYR A 74 3.16 -1.46 5.75
C TYR A 74 3.55 -1.10 7.19
N ARG A 75 3.71 -2.12 8.02
CA ARG A 75 4.30 -2.02 9.36
C ARG A 75 5.43 -3.01 9.44
N ASP A 76 6.55 -2.55 9.98
CA ASP A 76 7.71 -3.40 10.12
C ASP A 76 7.42 -4.66 10.95
N ARG A 77 8.04 -5.77 10.57
CA ARG A 77 7.87 -7.04 11.25
C ARG A 77 8.65 -7.04 12.59
N ALA A 78 8.11 -7.68 13.62
CA ALA A 78 8.89 -8.06 14.78
C ALA A 78 9.89 -9.15 14.39
N ARG A 79 11.16 -8.98 14.74
CA ARG A 79 12.24 -9.89 14.36
C ARG A 79 12.66 -10.83 15.49
N THR A 80 12.40 -10.44 16.73
CA THR A 80 12.79 -11.19 17.92
C THR A 80 11.63 -11.28 18.90
N GLU A 81 11.64 -12.30 19.77
CA GLU A 81 10.65 -12.45 20.83
C GLU A 81 10.63 -11.26 21.83
N ASN A 82 11.70 -10.47 21.85
CA ASN A 82 11.82 -9.30 22.71
C ASN A 82 11.28 -8.02 22.05
N GLU A 83 11.01 -8.03 20.75
CA GLU A 83 10.38 -6.91 20.06
C GLU A 83 8.92 -6.84 20.47
N LYS A 84 8.49 -5.64 20.87
CA LYS A 84 7.09 -5.43 21.23
C LYS A 84 6.22 -5.57 19.98
N ASP A 85 5.14 -6.30 20.12
CA ASP A 85 4.08 -6.28 19.13
C ASP A 85 3.55 -4.86 19.00
N ASN A 86 3.81 -4.22 17.86
CA ASN A 86 3.39 -2.86 17.55
C ASN A 86 2.05 -2.81 16.80
N ARG A 87 1.31 -3.91 16.76
CA ARG A 87 0.00 -3.99 16.11
C ARG A 87 -1.06 -3.23 16.90
N VAL A 88 -1.08 -1.93 16.73
CA VAL A 88 -2.10 -1.03 17.30
C VAL A 88 -3.14 -0.70 16.25
N ALA A 89 -4.40 -1.03 16.53
CA ALA A 89 -5.50 -0.74 15.62
C ALA A 89 -5.87 0.75 15.65
N GLU A 90 -5.99 1.32 14.46
CA GLU A 90 -6.43 2.69 14.22
C GLU A 90 -7.68 2.66 13.33
N ALA A 91 -8.73 3.32 13.74
CA ALA A 91 -9.98 3.33 12.96
C ALA A 91 -9.99 4.40 11.85
N ALA A 92 -8.98 5.28 11.81
CA ALA A 92 -8.83 6.29 10.77
C ALA A 92 -7.34 6.62 10.54
N PRO A 93 -6.93 7.01 9.32
CA PRO A 93 -5.57 7.47 9.06
C PRO A 93 -5.31 8.78 9.82
N GLY A 94 -4.11 8.91 10.40
CA GLY A 94 -3.76 10.06 11.25
C GLY A 94 -4.25 9.97 12.69
N GLY A 95 -4.76 8.81 13.09
CA GLY A 95 -5.07 8.47 14.48
C GLY A 95 -6.33 9.09 15.04
N GLU A 96 -6.34 9.29 16.36
CA GLU A 96 -7.54 9.61 17.12
C GLU A 96 -8.20 10.96 16.73
N ALA A 97 -7.43 11.97 16.37
CA ALA A 97 -7.98 13.26 15.99
C ALA A 97 -8.83 13.18 14.72
N THR A 98 -8.38 12.43 13.72
CA THR A 98 -9.13 12.19 12.48
C THR A 98 -10.35 11.29 12.75
N GLU A 99 -10.19 10.25 13.57
CA GLU A 99 -11.29 9.39 14.01
C GLU A 99 -12.42 10.21 14.63
N GLN A 100 -12.10 11.05 15.62
CA GLN A 100 -13.10 11.92 16.29
C GLN A 100 -13.78 12.87 15.31
N ALA A 101 -13.00 13.47 14.39
CA ALA A 101 -13.55 14.38 13.37
C ALA A 101 -14.52 13.67 12.41
N LEU A 102 -14.24 12.43 12.01
CA LEU A 102 -15.11 11.64 11.13
C LEU A 102 -16.38 11.18 11.87
N VAL A 103 -16.25 10.72 13.10
CA VAL A 103 -17.39 10.35 13.95
C VAL A 103 -18.32 11.55 14.17
N ALA A 104 -17.76 12.75 14.45
CA ALA A 104 -18.54 13.98 14.59
C ALA A 104 -19.27 14.39 13.28
N GLN A 105 -18.81 13.94 12.13
CA GLN A 105 -19.47 14.11 10.82
C GLN A 105 -20.50 13.01 10.50
N GLY A 106 -20.74 12.11 11.44
CA GLY A 106 -21.72 11.04 11.30
C GLY A 106 -21.21 9.76 10.63
N PHE A 107 -19.91 9.59 10.40
CA PHE A 107 -19.35 8.34 9.89
C PHE A 107 -19.10 7.35 11.03
N ALA A 108 -19.45 6.09 10.81
CA ALA A 108 -18.83 5.02 11.56
C ALA A 108 -17.45 4.74 10.96
N VAL A 109 -16.46 4.49 11.83
CA VAL A 109 -15.08 4.21 11.40
C VAL A 109 -14.58 2.92 12.06
N ALA A 110 -13.82 2.13 11.33
CA ALA A 110 -13.22 0.90 11.86
C ALA A 110 -11.87 0.63 11.16
N GLY A 111 -10.97 -0.07 11.86
CA GLY A 111 -9.71 -0.53 11.27
C GLY A 111 -9.13 -1.72 12.03
N SER A 112 -8.52 -2.64 11.29
CA SER A 112 -7.75 -3.75 11.81
C SER A 112 -6.27 -3.41 11.79
N ALA A 113 -5.51 -3.90 12.78
CA ALA A 113 -4.05 -3.85 12.77
C ALA A 113 -3.44 -5.10 12.12
N PHE A 114 -4.24 -5.90 11.46
CA PHE A 114 -3.95 -7.20 10.87
C PHE A 114 -3.42 -8.24 11.87
N SER A 115 -3.47 -9.48 11.48
CA SER A 115 -2.95 -10.61 12.29
C SER A 115 -1.43 -10.75 12.18
N ARG A 116 -0.81 -10.10 11.21
CA ARG A 116 0.66 -10.02 11.01
C ARG A 116 1.10 -8.64 10.53
N ASN A 117 2.37 -8.30 10.81
CA ASN A 117 3.09 -7.19 10.20
C ASN A 117 3.84 -7.65 8.93
N GLY A 118 4.61 -6.77 8.32
CA GLY A 118 5.31 -6.98 7.07
C GLY A 118 4.43 -6.69 5.86
N TRP A 119 4.68 -7.36 4.75
CA TRP A 119 3.85 -7.30 3.53
C TRP A 119 2.57 -8.12 3.71
N ALA A 120 1.76 -7.74 4.70
CA ALA A 120 0.59 -8.48 5.18
C ALA A 120 -0.66 -8.26 4.31
N VAL A 121 -0.53 -8.31 2.99
CA VAL A 121 -1.66 -8.10 2.06
C VAL A 121 -2.68 -9.23 2.18
N GLU A 122 -2.22 -10.48 2.23
CA GLU A 122 -3.10 -11.65 2.36
C GLU A 122 -3.88 -11.62 3.68
N GLU A 123 -3.20 -11.38 4.80
CA GLU A 123 -3.83 -11.23 6.10
C GLU A 123 -4.77 -10.02 6.12
N GLY A 124 -4.33 -8.89 5.55
CA GLY A 124 -5.14 -7.68 5.47
C GLY A 124 -6.46 -7.87 4.74
N LEU A 125 -6.49 -8.68 3.68
CA LEU A 125 -7.71 -9.05 2.96
C LEU A 125 -8.68 -9.80 3.89
N VAL A 126 -8.18 -10.83 4.59
CA VAL A 126 -8.99 -11.66 5.48
C VAL A 126 -9.48 -10.86 6.70
N ASP A 127 -8.57 -10.15 7.35
CA ASP A 127 -8.86 -9.42 8.59
C ASP A 127 -9.81 -8.24 8.37
N THR A 128 -9.71 -7.58 7.19
CA THR A 128 -10.64 -6.50 6.82
C THR A 128 -12.05 -7.04 6.56
N VAL A 129 -12.18 -8.20 5.91
CA VAL A 129 -13.47 -8.89 5.72
C VAL A 129 -14.05 -9.29 7.08
N ASN A 130 -13.27 -9.95 7.93
CA ASN A 130 -13.70 -10.39 9.24
C ASN A 130 -14.19 -9.22 10.11
N LEU A 131 -13.47 -8.10 10.11
CA LEU A 131 -13.88 -6.91 10.84
C LEU A 131 -15.15 -6.28 10.27
N THR A 132 -15.31 -6.27 8.93
CA THR A 132 -16.53 -5.76 8.28
C THR A 132 -17.75 -6.58 8.67
N GLU A 133 -17.64 -7.92 8.62
CA GLU A 133 -18.72 -8.80 9.03
C GLU A 133 -19.00 -8.73 10.54
N TYR A 134 -17.97 -8.59 11.36
CA TYR A 134 -18.12 -8.34 12.79
C TYR A 134 -18.88 -7.03 13.07
N PHE A 135 -18.54 -5.94 12.37
CA PHE A 135 -19.26 -4.67 12.48
C PHE A 135 -20.76 -4.85 12.18
N LYS A 136 -21.10 -5.50 11.06
CA LYS A 136 -22.48 -5.73 10.64
C LYS A 136 -23.29 -6.54 11.65
N GLN A 137 -22.64 -7.47 12.35
CA GLN A 137 -23.29 -8.30 13.39
C GLN A 137 -23.46 -7.54 14.70
N ARG A 138 -22.54 -6.65 15.05
CA ARG A 138 -22.49 -5.99 16.37
C ARG A 138 -23.25 -4.67 16.42
N PHE A 139 -23.34 -3.96 15.32
CA PHE A 139 -24.00 -2.66 15.25
C PHE A 139 -25.24 -2.74 14.34
N ALA A 140 -25.11 -2.34 13.10
CA ALA A 140 -26.14 -2.46 12.09
C ALA A 140 -25.46 -2.59 10.71
N PRO A 141 -26.11 -3.21 9.71
CA PRO A 141 -25.60 -3.20 8.36
C PRO A 141 -25.48 -1.77 7.83
N PRO A 142 -24.27 -1.33 7.38
CA PRO A 142 -24.12 -0.03 6.77
C PRO A 142 -24.84 0.02 5.42
N GLN A 143 -25.28 1.21 5.02
CA GLN A 143 -25.78 1.47 3.68
C GLN A 143 -24.65 1.40 2.64
N ALA A 144 -23.45 1.82 3.04
CA ALA A 144 -22.22 1.66 2.26
C ALA A 144 -21.00 1.44 3.17
N THR A 145 -20.13 0.52 2.76
CA THR A 145 -18.80 0.33 3.32
C THR A 145 -17.77 0.85 2.33
N VAL A 146 -17.01 1.87 2.72
CA VAL A 146 -15.94 2.49 1.94
C VAL A 146 -14.61 2.07 2.53
N LEU A 147 -13.76 1.45 1.71
CA LEU A 147 -12.39 1.15 2.11
C LEU A 147 -11.52 2.41 1.95
N LEU A 148 -10.82 2.79 3.00
CA LEU A 148 -9.86 3.88 3.02
C LEU A 148 -8.46 3.27 3.19
N GLY A 149 -7.84 2.95 2.05
CA GLY A 149 -6.55 2.27 1.99
C GLY A 149 -5.38 3.24 1.89
N VAL A 150 -4.36 3.05 2.73
CA VAL A 150 -3.16 3.89 2.77
C VAL A 150 -1.94 3.06 2.37
N SER A 151 -1.14 3.50 1.36
CA SER A 151 0.07 2.80 0.94
C SER A 151 -0.22 1.31 0.62
N MET A 152 0.47 0.35 1.24
CA MET A 152 0.16 -1.09 1.12
C MET A 152 -1.32 -1.38 1.40
N GLY A 153 -1.97 -0.66 2.32
CA GLY A 153 -3.41 -0.81 2.57
C GLY A 153 -4.28 -0.48 1.37
N SER A 154 -3.78 0.31 0.41
CA SER A 154 -4.48 0.53 -0.86
C SER A 154 -4.48 -0.73 -1.74
N VAL A 155 -3.44 -1.58 -1.65
CA VAL A 155 -3.42 -2.88 -2.34
C VAL A 155 -4.54 -3.75 -1.80
N VAL A 156 -4.64 -3.86 -0.47
CA VAL A 156 -5.72 -4.60 0.20
C VAL A 156 -7.08 -4.04 -0.22
N ALA A 157 -7.27 -2.72 -0.19
CA ALA A 157 -8.54 -2.08 -0.52
C ALA A 157 -8.95 -2.31 -1.99
N LEU A 158 -8.05 -2.08 -2.94
CA LEU A 158 -8.30 -2.27 -4.36
C LEU A 158 -8.52 -3.74 -4.71
N LYS A 159 -7.80 -4.66 -4.08
CA LYS A 159 -8.01 -6.09 -4.25
C LYS A 159 -9.33 -6.56 -3.65
N SER A 160 -9.71 -5.99 -2.50
CA SER A 160 -10.97 -6.35 -1.83
C SER A 160 -12.20 -6.06 -2.67
N ILE A 161 -12.26 -4.94 -3.40
CA ILE A 161 -13.42 -4.66 -4.28
C ILE A 161 -13.50 -5.59 -5.49
N GLU A 162 -12.38 -6.17 -5.93
CA GLU A 162 -12.37 -7.19 -6.97
C GLU A 162 -12.86 -8.54 -6.45
N LEU A 163 -12.50 -8.88 -5.22
CA LEU A 163 -12.79 -10.19 -4.62
C LEU A 163 -14.14 -10.25 -3.91
N PHE A 164 -14.57 -9.13 -3.31
CA PHE A 164 -15.76 -9.03 -2.48
C PHE A 164 -16.66 -7.86 -2.91
N PRO A 165 -17.14 -7.84 -4.18
CA PRO A 165 -17.87 -6.70 -4.75
C PRO A 165 -19.20 -6.41 -4.05
N ASP A 166 -19.78 -7.39 -3.36
CA ASP A 166 -21.04 -7.21 -2.61
C ASP A 166 -20.80 -6.62 -1.21
N LEU A 167 -19.56 -6.66 -0.72
CA LEU A 167 -19.22 -6.21 0.61
C LEU A 167 -18.79 -4.74 0.65
N TYR A 168 -18.14 -4.26 -0.41
CA TYR A 168 -17.55 -2.94 -0.47
C TYR A 168 -18.09 -2.12 -1.64
N GLN A 169 -18.57 -0.91 -1.34
CA GLN A 169 -19.21 -0.03 -2.30
C GLN A 169 -18.27 0.99 -2.92
N ALA A 170 -17.12 1.29 -2.30
CA ALA A 170 -16.13 2.21 -2.84
C ALA A 170 -14.74 2.02 -2.23
N VAL A 171 -13.73 2.59 -2.88
CA VAL A 171 -12.36 2.72 -2.35
C VAL A 171 -11.90 4.16 -2.44
N ILE A 172 -11.26 4.64 -1.37
CA ILE A 172 -10.38 5.79 -1.37
C ILE A 172 -8.96 5.27 -1.15
N GLY A 173 -8.09 5.40 -2.14
CA GLY A 173 -6.69 4.99 -2.09
C GLY A 173 -5.77 6.19 -1.90
N LEU A 174 -5.05 6.23 -0.78
CA LEU A 174 -4.08 7.27 -0.45
C LEU A 174 -2.67 6.76 -0.73
N CYS A 175 -1.86 7.53 -1.50
CA CYS A 175 -0.50 7.11 -1.90
C CYS A 175 -0.49 5.66 -2.42
N SER A 176 -1.40 5.40 -3.36
CA SER A 176 -1.78 4.04 -3.76
C SER A 176 -0.68 3.33 -4.55
N VAL A 177 -0.46 2.04 -4.25
CA VAL A 177 0.38 1.11 -5.02
C VAL A 177 -0.41 0.56 -6.22
N GLY A 178 -1.10 1.45 -6.94
CA GLY A 178 -2.05 1.10 -8.00
C GLY A 178 -1.44 0.43 -9.25
N GLY A 179 -0.12 0.54 -9.43
CA GLY A 179 0.62 -0.18 -10.48
C GLY A 179 0.78 -1.67 -10.22
N GLY A 180 0.38 -2.15 -9.04
CA GLY A 180 0.57 -3.52 -8.59
C GLY A 180 1.91 -3.74 -7.88
N ALA A 181 1.94 -4.73 -7.01
CA ALA A 181 3.13 -5.02 -6.21
C ALA A 181 4.30 -5.52 -7.08
N THR A 182 4.01 -6.32 -8.11
CA THR A 182 5.07 -6.84 -8.98
C THR A 182 5.90 -5.74 -9.62
N ARG A 183 5.27 -4.67 -10.12
CA ARG A 183 5.96 -3.54 -10.74
C ARG A 183 6.78 -2.74 -9.73
N ASN A 184 6.24 -2.52 -8.52
CA ASN A 184 6.94 -1.75 -7.50
C ASN A 184 8.16 -2.50 -6.94
N PHE A 185 8.08 -3.81 -6.76
CA PHE A 185 9.24 -4.61 -6.34
C PHE A 185 10.27 -4.83 -7.47
N ASP A 186 9.84 -4.90 -8.74
CA ASP A 186 10.77 -4.88 -9.87
C ASP A 186 11.52 -3.51 -9.97
N LEU A 187 10.86 -2.39 -9.61
CA LEU A 187 11.53 -1.09 -9.47
C LEU A 187 12.61 -1.13 -8.37
N ALA A 188 12.31 -1.73 -7.23
CA ALA A 188 13.28 -1.90 -6.15
C ALA A 188 14.53 -2.69 -6.60
N LEU A 189 14.38 -3.70 -7.47
CA LEU A 189 15.50 -4.41 -8.09
C LEU A 189 16.42 -3.47 -8.89
N GLY A 190 15.86 -2.51 -9.62
CA GLY A 190 16.66 -1.52 -10.34
C GLY A 190 17.51 -0.62 -9.41
N VAL A 191 16.96 -0.24 -8.25
CA VAL A 191 17.68 0.49 -7.19
C VAL A 191 18.85 -0.36 -6.65
N LEU A 192 18.60 -1.63 -6.35
CA LEU A 192 19.61 -2.58 -5.87
C LEU A 192 20.73 -2.78 -6.89
N LEU A 193 20.38 -3.00 -8.15
CA LEU A 193 21.37 -3.18 -9.23
C LEU A 193 22.25 -1.96 -9.40
N ALA A 194 21.67 -0.76 -9.39
CA ALA A 194 22.43 0.48 -9.50
C ALA A 194 23.40 0.63 -8.32
N TYR A 195 22.94 0.35 -7.10
CA TYR A 195 23.78 0.44 -5.90
C TYR A 195 24.89 -0.61 -5.92
N ASP A 196 24.56 -1.86 -6.22
CA ASP A 196 25.51 -2.98 -6.24
C ASP A 196 26.67 -2.76 -7.23
N ILE A 197 26.37 -2.27 -8.43
CA ILE A 197 27.40 -1.98 -9.45
C ILE A 197 28.39 -0.89 -8.97
N MET A 198 27.92 0.07 -8.17
CA MET A 198 28.73 1.21 -7.74
C MET A 198 29.50 0.95 -6.45
N TYR A 199 28.88 0.30 -5.50
CA TYR A 199 29.37 0.22 -4.12
C TYR A 199 29.45 -1.21 -3.58
N GLY A 200 28.75 -2.14 -4.20
CA GLY A 200 28.48 -3.46 -3.61
C GLY A 200 27.41 -3.40 -2.52
N LEU A 201 26.53 -4.38 -2.48
CA LEU A 201 25.57 -4.55 -1.39
C LEU A 201 26.20 -5.33 -0.23
N PRO A 202 25.70 -5.20 1.01
CA PRO A 202 26.21 -5.97 2.15
C PRO A 202 26.21 -7.47 1.87
N GLU A 203 27.29 -8.17 2.25
CA GLU A 203 27.44 -9.61 1.98
C GLU A 203 26.31 -10.46 2.57
N ASN A 204 25.80 -10.07 3.74
CA ASN A 204 24.70 -10.77 4.42
C ASN A 204 23.33 -10.56 3.75
N PHE A 205 23.20 -9.61 2.83
CA PHE A 205 22.03 -9.47 1.96
C PHE A 205 22.00 -10.56 0.89
N GLY A 206 23.18 -11.05 0.45
CA GLY A 206 23.34 -12.20 -0.43
C GLY A 206 23.15 -11.93 -1.93
N PHE A 207 22.80 -10.71 -2.31
CA PHE A 207 22.64 -10.30 -3.72
C PHE A 207 24.01 -10.37 -4.45
N PRO A 208 24.08 -10.78 -5.74
CA PRO A 208 22.98 -11.20 -6.61
C PRO A 208 22.68 -12.71 -6.59
N ALA A 209 23.47 -13.54 -5.90
CA ALA A 209 23.34 -14.98 -5.92
C ALA A 209 22.05 -15.51 -5.26
N GLY A 210 21.48 -14.72 -4.38
CA GLY A 210 20.22 -14.93 -3.67
C GLY A 210 20.00 -13.77 -2.72
N ILE A 211 18.76 -13.55 -2.27
CA ILE A 211 18.44 -12.49 -1.31
C ILE A 211 18.10 -13.15 0.02
N SER A 212 18.74 -12.70 1.09
CA SER A 212 18.47 -13.16 2.45
C SER A 212 17.02 -12.92 2.82
N SER A 213 16.36 -13.87 3.44
CA SER A 213 15.01 -13.72 3.99
C SER A 213 14.97 -13.10 5.39
N ASN A 214 16.13 -12.69 5.93
CA ASN A 214 16.26 -12.14 7.28
C ASN A 214 17.27 -10.99 7.33
N PHE A 215 17.19 -10.06 6.37
CA PHE A 215 18.04 -8.87 6.34
C PHE A 215 17.49 -7.78 7.27
N ASP A 216 18.38 -7.05 7.95
CA ASP A 216 18.07 -5.98 8.88
C ASP A 216 18.66 -4.66 8.35
N PHE A 217 17.82 -3.83 7.77
CA PHE A 217 18.28 -2.58 7.16
C PHE A 217 18.93 -1.64 8.17
N ASP A 218 18.34 -1.48 9.34
CA ASP A 218 18.81 -0.52 10.34
C ASP A 218 20.18 -0.90 10.90
N ASN A 219 20.41 -2.19 11.14
CA ASN A 219 21.66 -2.68 11.68
C ASN A 219 22.74 -2.98 10.63
N ASP A 220 22.32 -3.38 9.42
CA ASP A 220 23.24 -3.92 8.42
C ASP A 220 23.57 -2.93 7.29
N PHE A 221 22.72 -1.91 7.04
CA PHE A 221 22.88 -1.09 5.84
C PHE A 221 22.61 0.42 6.01
N ALA A 222 21.77 0.85 6.94
CA ALA A 222 21.39 2.26 7.08
C ALA A 222 22.59 3.19 7.30
N ALA A 223 23.60 2.74 8.07
CA ALA A 223 24.82 3.53 8.32
C ALA A 223 25.64 3.75 7.03
N GLU A 224 25.67 2.77 6.14
CA GLU A 224 26.35 2.88 4.85
C GLU A 224 25.63 3.88 3.93
N ILE A 225 24.31 3.79 3.82
CA ILE A 225 23.51 4.78 3.08
C ILE A 225 23.75 6.19 3.62
N LEU A 226 23.77 6.36 4.94
CA LEU A 226 24.06 7.64 5.57
C LEU A 226 25.46 8.15 5.17
N GLN A 227 26.47 7.28 5.15
CA GLN A 227 27.81 7.64 4.72
C GLN A 227 27.83 8.16 3.29
N GLN A 228 27.09 7.51 2.36
CA GLN A 228 27.02 7.97 0.96
C GLN A 228 26.45 9.39 0.84
N THR A 229 25.56 9.81 1.74
CA THR A 229 25.03 11.18 1.75
C THR A 229 26.07 12.23 2.16
N GLN A 230 27.17 11.83 2.79
CA GLN A 230 28.17 12.73 3.39
C GLN A 230 29.44 12.89 2.54
N VAL A 231 29.67 12.02 1.56
CA VAL A 231 30.85 12.05 0.70
C VAL A 231 30.48 12.45 -0.74
N PRO A 232 31.26 13.27 -1.43
CA PRO A 232 30.92 13.74 -2.76
C PRO A 232 30.66 12.61 -3.77
N GLU A 233 31.49 11.58 -3.78
CA GLU A 233 31.36 10.43 -4.66
C GLU A 233 30.05 9.67 -4.38
N GLY A 234 29.66 9.55 -3.10
CA GLY A 234 28.41 8.94 -2.67
C GLY A 234 27.20 9.76 -3.14
N GLN A 235 27.25 11.08 -2.99
CA GLN A 235 26.17 11.97 -3.43
C GLN A 235 25.94 11.86 -4.94
N VAL A 236 27.00 11.76 -5.75
CA VAL A 236 26.90 11.59 -7.20
C VAL A 236 26.28 10.25 -7.57
N GLY A 237 26.64 9.17 -6.87
CA GLY A 237 26.02 7.87 -7.10
C GLY A 237 24.57 7.79 -6.64
N LEU A 238 24.22 8.40 -5.51
CA LEU A 238 22.83 8.53 -5.08
C LEU A 238 22.00 9.35 -6.09
N GLU A 239 22.57 10.41 -6.67
CA GLU A 239 21.93 11.17 -7.75
C GLU A 239 21.69 10.29 -8.99
N PHE A 240 22.64 9.41 -9.34
CA PHE A 240 22.44 8.44 -10.41
C PHE A 240 21.27 7.49 -10.11
N ILE A 241 21.18 6.95 -8.87
CA ILE A 241 20.07 6.09 -8.45
C ILE A 241 18.74 6.82 -8.58
N ARG A 242 18.69 8.06 -8.12
CA ARG A 242 17.51 8.93 -8.27
C ARG A 242 17.05 9.05 -9.73
N LEU A 243 18.01 9.33 -10.62
CA LEU A 243 17.74 9.54 -12.04
C LEU A 243 17.24 8.26 -12.72
N VAL A 244 17.88 7.11 -12.48
CA VAL A 244 17.48 5.84 -13.08
C VAL A 244 16.13 5.36 -12.54
N SER A 245 15.77 5.75 -11.33
CA SER A 245 14.47 5.45 -10.71
C SER A 245 13.40 6.48 -11.02
N ASN A 246 13.71 7.54 -11.78
CA ASN A 246 12.81 8.62 -12.18
C ASN A 246 12.13 9.32 -10.99
N ILE A 247 12.86 9.48 -9.88
CA ILE A 247 12.39 10.13 -8.67
C ILE A 247 12.78 11.60 -8.68
N THR A 248 11.91 12.52 -8.22
CA THR A 248 12.26 13.95 -8.08
C THR A 248 13.29 14.17 -6.98
N SER A 249 14.05 15.26 -7.03
CA SER A 249 15.10 15.54 -6.04
C SER A 249 14.54 15.66 -4.62
N GLU A 250 13.41 16.33 -4.48
CA GLU A 250 12.73 16.54 -3.20
C GLU A 250 12.23 15.22 -2.61
N ALA A 251 11.61 14.41 -3.45
CA ALA A 251 11.10 13.09 -3.09
C ALA A 251 12.23 12.14 -2.66
N PHE A 252 13.31 12.10 -3.45
CA PHE A 252 14.47 11.25 -3.15
C PHE A 252 15.14 11.64 -1.84
N ALA A 253 15.36 12.94 -1.63
CA ALA A 253 15.95 13.43 -0.38
C ALA A 253 15.09 13.10 0.86
N LYS A 254 13.76 13.14 0.72
CA LYS A 254 12.82 12.87 1.80
C LYS A 254 12.70 11.38 2.11
N ASP A 255 12.62 10.54 1.07
CA ASP A 255 12.24 9.13 1.19
C ASP A 255 13.43 8.16 0.98
N LEU A 256 14.68 8.67 0.93
CA LEU A 256 15.88 7.90 0.66
C LEU A 256 15.99 6.61 1.50
N PHE A 257 15.87 6.75 2.81
CA PHE A 257 15.98 5.60 3.73
C PHE A 257 14.82 4.63 3.56
N SER A 258 13.59 5.14 3.35
CA SER A 258 12.41 4.30 3.09
C SER A 258 12.55 3.53 1.79
N LEU A 259 13.13 4.13 0.75
CA LEU A 259 13.39 3.48 -0.53
C LEU A 259 14.35 2.30 -0.37
N PHE A 260 15.47 2.50 0.32
CA PHE A 260 16.44 1.43 0.55
C PHE A 260 15.95 0.37 1.55
N PHE A 261 15.24 0.77 2.59
CA PHE A 261 14.55 -0.15 3.49
C PHE A 261 13.60 -1.08 2.72
N PHE A 262 12.78 -0.52 1.83
CA PHE A 262 11.84 -1.30 1.04
C PHE A 262 12.54 -2.21 0.03
N ALA A 263 13.59 -1.70 -0.62
CA ALA A 263 14.36 -2.48 -1.58
C ALA A 263 15.17 -3.63 -0.93
N THR A 264 15.44 -3.57 0.36
CA THR A 264 16.24 -4.58 1.08
C THR A 264 15.40 -5.36 2.08
N GLU A 265 15.03 -4.77 3.20
CA GLU A 265 14.38 -5.49 4.30
C GLU A 265 12.93 -5.89 4.00
N ALA A 266 12.11 -4.99 3.45
CA ALA A 266 10.75 -5.33 3.09
C ALA A 266 10.71 -6.38 1.97
N LEU A 267 11.65 -6.32 1.01
CA LEU A 267 11.83 -7.36 0.01
C LEU A 267 12.29 -8.69 0.64
N SER A 268 13.19 -8.65 1.60
CA SER A 268 13.65 -9.82 2.36
C SER A 268 12.49 -10.52 3.08
N GLU A 269 11.61 -9.74 3.72
CA GLU A 269 10.38 -10.25 4.35
C GLU A 269 9.41 -10.84 3.33
N LEU A 270 9.24 -10.18 2.19
CA LEU A 270 8.40 -10.68 1.12
C LEU A 270 8.93 -12.01 0.54
N ILE A 271 10.25 -12.16 0.41
CA ILE A 271 10.89 -13.40 -0.05
C ILE A 271 10.61 -14.55 0.92
N ASP A 272 10.70 -14.30 2.23
CA ASP A 272 10.33 -15.28 3.25
C ASP A 272 8.87 -15.71 3.11
N ARG A 273 7.98 -14.75 2.96
CA ARG A 273 6.53 -14.94 2.84
C ARG A 273 6.14 -15.67 1.54
N ALA A 274 6.75 -15.32 0.43
CA ALA A 274 6.47 -15.90 -0.89
C ALA A 274 7.20 -17.23 -1.15
N GLY A 275 8.11 -17.63 -0.27
CA GLY A 275 8.91 -18.86 -0.40
C GLY A 275 10.01 -18.76 -1.47
N GLY A 276 10.41 -17.55 -1.89
CA GLY A 276 11.46 -17.29 -2.87
C GLY A 276 11.35 -15.87 -3.44
N SER A 277 12.28 -15.49 -4.32
CA SER A 277 12.33 -14.14 -4.88
C SER A 277 11.24 -13.91 -5.94
N PRO A 278 10.31 -12.96 -5.74
CA PRO A 278 9.27 -12.64 -6.73
C PRO A 278 9.67 -11.57 -7.73
N ILE A 279 10.85 -10.93 -7.56
CA ILE A 279 11.31 -9.82 -8.41
C ILE A 279 12.03 -10.30 -9.66
N GLN A 280 11.97 -9.49 -10.73
CA GLN A 280 12.63 -9.79 -12.00
C GLN A 280 12.94 -8.51 -12.79
N ASN A 281 13.94 -8.60 -13.70
CA ASN A 281 14.28 -7.54 -14.65
C ASN A 281 14.24 -7.95 -16.11
N LEU A 282 13.50 -9.02 -16.46
CA LEU A 282 13.49 -9.64 -17.79
C LEU A 282 13.18 -8.66 -18.93
N ASN A 283 12.37 -7.64 -18.67
CA ASN A 283 11.93 -6.66 -19.66
C ASN A 283 12.37 -5.23 -19.29
N ALA A 284 13.22 -5.06 -18.28
CA ALA A 284 13.68 -3.75 -17.85
C ALA A 284 14.65 -3.17 -18.88
N SER A 285 14.52 -1.86 -19.12
CA SER A 285 15.46 -1.09 -19.94
C SER A 285 15.84 0.17 -19.17
N TYR A 286 17.00 0.11 -18.51
CA TYR A 286 17.48 1.19 -17.67
C TYR A 286 18.03 2.33 -18.48
N SER A 287 17.68 3.55 -18.12
CA SER A 287 18.17 4.76 -18.77
C SER A 287 18.15 5.96 -17.80
N ILE A 288 18.92 6.97 -18.11
CA ILE A 288 18.82 8.30 -17.48
C ILE A 288 18.77 9.37 -18.58
N PRO A 289 18.25 10.57 -18.32
CA PRO A 289 18.23 11.65 -19.29
C PRO A 289 19.64 11.97 -19.83
N ASP A 290 19.79 12.16 -21.13
CA ASP A 290 21.09 12.42 -21.76
C ASP A 290 21.84 13.62 -21.17
N ILE A 291 21.12 14.68 -20.84
CA ILE A 291 21.74 15.87 -20.22
C ILE A 291 22.31 15.51 -18.84
N ALA A 292 21.58 14.76 -18.03
CA ALA A 292 22.05 14.31 -16.72
C ALA A 292 23.26 13.37 -16.86
N ARG A 293 23.24 12.45 -17.84
CA ARG A 293 24.38 11.58 -18.15
C ARG A 293 25.64 12.39 -18.44
N ILE A 294 25.54 13.39 -19.33
CA ILE A 294 26.66 14.26 -19.69
C ILE A 294 27.17 15.02 -18.47
N GLN A 295 26.31 15.54 -17.62
CA GLN A 295 26.67 16.25 -16.39
C GLN A 295 27.42 15.36 -15.41
N LEU A 296 26.95 14.14 -15.18
CA LEU A 296 27.59 13.16 -14.31
C LEU A 296 28.96 12.74 -14.85
N GLU A 297 29.08 12.50 -16.17
CA GLU A 297 30.35 12.16 -16.82
C GLU A 297 31.37 13.32 -16.77
N ALA A 298 30.90 14.55 -16.82
CA ALA A 298 31.79 15.73 -16.64
C ALA A 298 32.34 15.85 -15.21
N LEU A 299 31.67 15.25 -14.22
CA LEU A 299 32.15 15.11 -12.84
C LEU A 299 33.08 13.89 -12.66
N GLY A 300 33.37 13.15 -13.73
CA GLY A 300 34.18 11.93 -13.69
C GLY A 300 33.41 10.67 -13.33
N PHE A 301 32.07 10.74 -13.20
CA PHE A 301 31.23 9.59 -12.88
C PHE A 301 30.84 8.84 -14.15
N PRO A 302 31.09 7.51 -14.26
CA PRO A 302 30.93 6.76 -15.51
C PRO A 302 29.46 6.34 -15.76
N ALA A 303 28.54 7.30 -15.79
CA ALA A 303 27.10 7.06 -15.83
C ALA A 303 26.65 6.17 -17.00
N GLY A 304 27.18 6.42 -18.21
CA GLY A 304 26.87 5.60 -19.38
C GLY A 304 27.36 4.17 -19.27
N GLN A 305 28.50 3.92 -18.61
CA GLN A 305 29.02 2.57 -18.38
C GLN A 305 28.16 1.83 -17.35
N ILE A 306 27.68 2.52 -16.29
CA ILE A 306 26.82 1.92 -15.29
C ILE A 306 25.47 1.55 -15.90
N VAL A 307 24.83 2.43 -16.68
CA VAL A 307 23.61 2.13 -17.43
C VAL A 307 23.83 0.92 -18.36
N ALA A 308 24.94 0.87 -19.08
CA ALA A 308 25.26 -0.27 -19.94
C ALA A 308 25.45 -1.56 -19.11
N GLY A 309 26.08 -1.48 -17.94
CA GLY A 309 26.22 -2.59 -17.00
C GLY A 309 24.88 -3.10 -16.50
N MET A 310 23.96 -2.21 -16.13
CA MET A 310 22.60 -2.58 -15.72
C MET A 310 21.83 -3.30 -16.84
N ASN A 311 21.95 -2.84 -18.09
CA ASN A 311 21.23 -3.42 -19.23
C ASN A 311 21.88 -4.70 -19.80
N GLN A 312 23.19 -4.88 -19.63
CA GLN A 312 23.95 -6.04 -20.12
C GLN A 312 24.31 -7.04 -19.03
N GLY A 313 24.01 -6.67 -17.78
CA GLY A 313 24.37 -7.41 -16.58
C GLY A 313 23.52 -8.65 -16.34
N THR A 314 23.50 -9.07 -15.11
CA THR A 314 22.80 -10.29 -14.71
C THR A 314 21.28 -10.15 -14.91
N VAL A 315 20.72 -11.10 -15.65
CA VAL A 315 19.26 -11.27 -15.76
C VAL A 315 18.77 -11.98 -14.51
N PHE A 316 17.84 -11.35 -13.81
CA PHE A 316 17.17 -11.93 -12.63
C PHE A 316 15.78 -12.42 -13.03
N PRO A 317 15.57 -13.72 -13.16
CA PRO A 317 14.23 -14.28 -13.28
C PRO A 317 13.61 -14.42 -11.89
N ALA A 318 12.35 -14.07 -11.76
CA ALA A 318 11.60 -14.36 -10.54
C ALA A 318 11.46 -15.89 -10.36
N ASN A 319 11.36 -16.34 -9.11
CA ASN A 319 10.82 -17.66 -8.82
C ASN A 319 9.34 -17.69 -9.27
N PRO A 320 8.92 -18.62 -10.15
CA PRO A 320 7.57 -18.58 -10.72
C PRO A 320 6.44 -18.69 -9.69
N GLU A 321 6.63 -19.48 -8.63
CA GLU A 321 5.63 -19.66 -7.58
C GLU A 321 5.52 -18.39 -6.72
N SER A 322 6.65 -17.79 -6.35
CA SER A 322 6.70 -16.54 -5.60
C SER A 322 6.15 -15.37 -6.42
N ARG A 323 6.42 -15.33 -7.71
CA ARG A 323 5.83 -14.32 -8.61
C ARG A 323 4.31 -14.49 -8.71
N SER A 324 3.83 -15.72 -8.83
CA SER A 324 2.38 -15.99 -8.85
C SER A 324 1.72 -15.57 -7.53
N TYR A 325 2.36 -15.84 -6.39
CA TYR A 325 1.88 -15.37 -5.09
C TYR A 325 1.67 -13.85 -5.09
N LEU A 326 2.64 -13.09 -5.58
CA LEU A 326 2.56 -11.63 -5.62
C LEU A 326 1.48 -11.12 -6.58
N VAL A 327 1.40 -11.69 -7.78
CA VAL A 327 0.36 -11.37 -8.78
C VAL A 327 -1.04 -11.66 -8.22
N ASP A 328 -1.23 -12.82 -7.62
CA ASP A 328 -2.54 -13.27 -7.15
C ASP A 328 -3.07 -12.42 -6.01
N ASN A 329 -2.19 -12.00 -5.10
CA ASN A 329 -2.58 -11.26 -3.90
C ASN A 329 -2.50 -9.74 -4.04
N ALA A 330 -1.63 -9.22 -4.91
CA ALA A 330 -1.24 -7.81 -4.87
C ALA A 330 -1.15 -7.09 -6.22
N ASP A 331 -1.51 -7.75 -7.34
CA ASP A 331 -1.74 -7.11 -8.63
C ASP A 331 -3.24 -7.08 -8.95
N PHE A 332 -3.65 -6.21 -9.85
CA PHE A 332 -5.05 -5.91 -10.11
C PHE A 332 -5.52 -6.41 -11.48
N SER A 333 -6.76 -6.87 -11.50
CA SER A 333 -7.48 -7.19 -12.74
C SER A 333 -8.33 -6.02 -13.25
N GLY A 334 -8.67 -5.04 -12.41
CA GLY A 334 -9.62 -3.98 -12.68
C GLY A 334 -11.07 -4.46 -12.80
N ASN A 335 -11.36 -5.71 -12.40
CA ASN A 335 -12.70 -6.29 -12.59
C ASN A 335 -13.63 -6.00 -11.42
N HIS A 336 -14.10 -4.76 -11.32
CA HIS A 336 -15.10 -4.31 -10.35
C HIS A 336 -15.99 -3.22 -10.94
N ASN A 337 -17.08 -2.86 -10.25
CA ASN A 337 -17.98 -1.76 -10.61
C ASN A 337 -18.01 -0.63 -9.56
N ALA A 338 -17.31 -0.80 -8.46
CA ALA A 338 -17.27 0.19 -7.39
C ALA A 338 -16.48 1.45 -7.82
N PRO A 339 -16.90 2.66 -7.41
CA PRO A 339 -16.12 3.87 -7.61
C PRO A 339 -14.83 3.85 -6.80
N VAL A 340 -13.76 4.33 -7.41
CA VAL A 340 -12.41 4.43 -6.84
C VAL A 340 -11.92 5.87 -6.93
N LEU A 341 -11.55 6.45 -5.80
CA LEU A 341 -10.89 7.75 -5.73
C LEU A 341 -9.45 7.53 -5.26
N LEU A 342 -8.50 8.01 -6.03
CA LEU A 342 -7.07 7.92 -5.70
C LEU A 342 -6.52 9.32 -5.42
N MET A 343 -5.71 9.45 -4.38
CA MET A 343 -5.00 10.67 -4.04
C MET A 343 -3.53 10.36 -3.79
N HIS A 344 -2.63 11.10 -4.47
CA HIS A 344 -1.19 10.88 -4.37
C HIS A 344 -0.44 12.18 -4.09
N THR A 345 0.69 12.10 -3.37
CA THR A 345 1.62 13.21 -3.24
C THR A 345 2.50 13.29 -4.49
N ILE A 346 2.72 14.51 -5.02
CA ILE A 346 3.51 14.71 -6.24
C ILE A 346 4.95 14.26 -6.06
N HIS A 347 5.52 14.53 -4.89
CA HIS A 347 6.91 14.22 -4.57
C HIS A 347 6.99 13.01 -3.60
N ASP A 348 6.48 11.87 -4.06
CA ASP A 348 6.60 10.58 -3.37
C ASP A 348 7.78 9.81 -3.97
N GLY A 349 8.84 9.60 -3.18
CA GLY A 349 10.04 8.88 -3.60
C GLY A 349 10.01 7.40 -3.24
N PHE A 350 8.99 6.97 -2.53
CA PHE A 350 8.84 5.61 -2.06
C PHE A 350 7.83 4.83 -2.93
N VAL A 351 6.61 5.34 -3.08
CA VAL A 351 5.62 4.83 -4.04
C VAL A 351 5.42 5.90 -5.11
N LEU A 352 5.95 5.67 -6.30
CA LEU A 352 5.93 6.69 -7.35
C LEU A 352 4.50 7.10 -7.73
N PRO A 353 4.24 8.41 -7.99
CA PRO A 353 2.93 8.88 -8.45
C PRO A 353 2.42 8.17 -9.73
N ALA A 354 3.32 7.61 -10.54
CA ALA A 354 3.00 6.74 -11.68
C ALA A 354 2.08 5.55 -11.33
N ASN A 355 2.07 5.13 -10.06
CA ASN A 355 1.18 4.08 -9.57
C ASN A 355 -0.30 4.45 -9.73
N GLN A 356 -0.66 5.70 -9.48
CA GLN A 356 -2.03 6.18 -9.63
C GLN A 356 -2.48 6.12 -11.10
N GLU A 357 -1.64 6.62 -12.01
CA GLU A 357 -1.94 6.57 -13.45
C GLU A 357 -2.04 5.13 -13.96
N ALA A 358 -1.17 4.23 -13.50
CA ALA A 358 -1.23 2.84 -13.91
C ALA A 358 -2.58 2.17 -13.58
N TYR A 359 -3.20 2.50 -12.44
CA TYR A 359 -4.53 2.00 -12.11
C TYR A 359 -5.64 2.66 -12.94
N ILE A 360 -5.53 3.98 -13.17
CA ILE A 360 -6.45 4.73 -14.04
C ILE A 360 -6.41 4.17 -15.47
N ASP A 361 -5.23 3.91 -15.99
CA ASP A 361 -5.00 3.32 -17.32
C ASP A 361 -5.56 1.89 -17.40
N LEU A 362 -5.37 1.08 -16.36
CA LEU A 362 -5.94 -0.27 -16.28
C LEU A 362 -7.47 -0.23 -16.44
N LEU A 363 -8.16 0.60 -15.67
CA LEU A 363 -9.62 0.73 -15.75
C LEU A 363 -10.07 1.35 -17.08
N SER A 364 -9.35 2.36 -17.57
CA SER A 364 -9.64 3.04 -18.84
C SER A 364 -9.50 2.09 -20.03
N SER A 365 -8.48 1.25 -20.07
CA SER A 365 -8.26 0.23 -21.11
C SER A 365 -9.39 -0.80 -21.19
N GLN A 366 -10.12 -0.98 -20.08
CA GLN A 366 -11.29 -1.88 -19.99
C GLN A 366 -12.63 -1.17 -20.19
N GLY A 367 -12.62 0.12 -20.59
CA GLY A 367 -13.83 0.92 -20.72
C GLY A 367 -14.46 1.35 -19.40
N ARG A 368 -13.73 1.25 -18.29
CA ARG A 368 -14.17 1.56 -16.92
C ARG A 368 -13.58 2.84 -16.33
N GLY A 369 -12.98 3.69 -17.15
CA GLY A 369 -12.38 4.95 -16.70
C GLY A 369 -13.35 5.89 -15.97
N ALA A 370 -14.68 5.76 -16.20
CA ALA A 370 -15.68 6.49 -15.44
C ALA A 370 -15.78 6.08 -13.96
N GLN A 371 -15.24 4.93 -13.58
CA GLN A 371 -15.27 4.39 -12.22
C GLN A 371 -14.05 4.80 -11.37
N VAL A 372 -13.07 5.48 -11.96
CA VAL A 372 -11.90 5.96 -11.23
C VAL A 372 -11.74 7.46 -11.37
N PHE A 373 -11.30 8.11 -10.30
CA PHE A 373 -10.89 9.51 -10.30
C PHE A 373 -9.58 9.64 -9.53
N GLY A 374 -8.59 10.31 -10.12
CA GLY A 374 -7.30 10.62 -9.49
C GLY A 374 -7.15 12.10 -9.21
N THR A 375 -6.49 12.43 -8.09
CA THR A 375 -6.08 13.79 -7.75
C THR A 375 -4.70 13.77 -7.12
N TYR A 376 -3.98 14.88 -7.20
CA TYR A 376 -2.63 15.02 -6.67
C TYR A 376 -2.56 16.14 -5.64
N VAL A 377 -1.63 16.00 -4.71
CA VAL A 377 -1.33 16.98 -3.68
C VAL A 377 0.13 17.43 -3.84
N ASP A 378 0.36 18.74 -3.92
CA ASP A 378 1.70 19.33 -3.91
C ASP A 378 2.29 19.22 -2.51
N SER A 379 2.86 18.06 -2.25
CA SER A 379 3.49 17.72 -0.96
C SER A 379 4.67 16.78 -1.19
N VAL A 380 5.65 16.83 -0.28
CA VAL A 380 6.89 16.05 -0.34
C VAL A 380 6.87 14.91 0.66
N GLY A 381 7.13 13.70 0.17
CA GLY A 381 7.22 12.48 0.95
C GLY A 381 5.99 11.59 0.84
N HIS A 382 6.21 10.33 1.16
CA HIS A 382 5.20 9.28 1.06
C HIS A 382 4.02 9.53 1.98
N CYS A 383 2.80 9.51 1.43
CA CYS A 383 1.54 9.67 2.18
C CYS A 383 1.44 10.96 3.00
N ASN A 384 2.15 12.02 2.67
CA ASN A 384 2.17 13.26 3.45
C ASN A 384 0.93 14.12 3.16
N PHE A 385 -0.22 13.71 3.69
CA PHE A 385 -1.51 14.37 3.55
C PHE A 385 -1.95 15.07 4.83
N THR A 386 -2.64 16.19 4.68
CA THR A 386 -3.34 16.86 5.80
C THR A 386 -4.72 16.23 6.01
N GLY A 387 -5.26 16.39 7.23
CA GLY A 387 -6.63 15.96 7.52
C GLY A 387 -7.70 16.62 6.62
N SER A 388 -7.46 17.87 6.17
CA SER A 388 -8.36 18.56 5.24
C SER A 388 -8.37 17.94 3.85
N GLN A 389 -7.22 17.46 3.37
CA GLN A 389 -7.12 16.76 2.08
C GLN A 389 -7.80 15.39 2.13
N ILE A 390 -7.59 14.63 3.20
CA ILE A 390 -8.30 13.37 3.44
C ILE A 390 -9.81 13.62 3.53
N GLY A 391 -10.23 14.65 4.27
CA GLY A 391 -11.62 15.06 4.40
C GLY A 391 -12.27 15.42 3.05
N ALA A 392 -11.54 16.12 2.16
CA ALA A 392 -12.01 16.43 0.81
C ALA A 392 -12.26 15.15 -0.01
N SER A 393 -11.36 14.16 0.07
CA SER A 393 -11.52 12.87 -0.61
C SER A 393 -12.75 12.11 -0.09
N ILE A 394 -12.97 12.09 1.23
CA ILE A 394 -14.14 11.44 1.83
C ILE A 394 -15.44 12.18 1.42
N ALA A 395 -15.46 13.51 1.42
CA ALA A 395 -16.61 14.29 1.01
C ALA A 395 -16.95 14.08 -0.48
N ALA A 396 -15.93 14.05 -1.35
CA ALA A 396 -16.10 13.79 -2.78
C ALA A 396 -16.64 12.38 -3.03
N MET A 397 -16.13 11.36 -2.34
CA MET A 397 -16.64 9.99 -2.41
C MET A 397 -18.08 9.90 -1.89
N GLY A 398 -18.41 10.58 -0.80
CA GLY A 398 -19.78 10.65 -0.28
C GLY A 398 -20.79 11.20 -1.30
N LYS A 399 -20.43 12.27 -2.03
CA LYS A 399 -21.25 12.79 -3.14
C LYS A 399 -21.39 11.78 -4.28
N TRP A 400 -20.30 11.08 -4.61
CA TRP A 400 -20.31 10.07 -5.68
C TRP A 400 -21.26 8.92 -5.34
N LEU A 401 -21.19 8.40 -4.13
CA LEU A 401 -22.09 7.33 -3.68
C LEU A 401 -23.55 7.77 -3.58
N ALA A 402 -23.81 8.97 -3.04
CA ALA A 402 -25.18 9.42 -2.79
C ALA A 402 -25.91 9.87 -4.07
N ALA A 403 -25.21 10.49 -5.03
CA ALA A 403 -25.81 11.12 -6.20
C ALA A 403 -25.33 10.54 -7.54
N GLY A 404 -24.38 9.60 -7.53
CA GLY A 404 -23.75 9.11 -8.76
C GLY A 404 -22.87 10.15 -9.47
N ILE A 405 -22.54 11.27 -8.80
CA ILE A 405 -21.77 12.36 -9.38
C ILE A 405 -20.28 12.10 -9.16
N ARG A 406 -19.57 11.71 -10.23
CA ARG A 406 -18.13 11.50 -10.21
C ARG A 406 -17.42 12.80 -9.81
N PRO A 407 -16.38 12.74 -8.96
CA PRO A 407 -15.59 13.91 -8.58
C PRO A 407 -14.99 14.66 -9.77
N THR A 408 -14.75 15.94 -9.55
CA THR A 408 -14.10 16.85 -10.50
C THR A 408 -13.02 17.66 -9.79
N ALA A 409 -12.20 18.40 -10.51
CA ALA A 409 -11.22 19.34 -9.96
C ALA A 409 -11.83 20.34 -8.95
N ALA A 410 -13.11 20.68 -9.09
CA ALA A 410 -13.80 21.59 -8.16
C ALA A 410 -13.97 21.00 -6.75
N ASP A 411 -13.90 19.70 -6.58
CA ASP A 411 -13.96 19.02 -5.27
C ASP A 411 -12.59 19.06 -4.56
N PHE A 412 -11.52 19.42 -5.26
CA PHE A 412 -10.13 19.43 -4.81
C PHE A 412 -9.47 20.79 -5.03
N PRO A 413 -9.77 21.79 -4.18
CA PRO A 413 -9.32 23.16 -4.38
C PRO A 413 -7.81 23.31 -4.15
N GLU A 414 -7.16 24.09 -5.02
CA GLU A 414 -5.72 24.43 -4.92
C GLU A 414 -5.36 25.07 -3.57
N ALA A 415 -6.30 25.80 -2.95
CA ALA A 415 -6.11 26.38 -1.62
C ALA A 415 -5.84 25.36 -0.51
N LEU A 416 -6.16 24.07 -0.73
CA LEU A 416 -5.82 22.97 0.15
C LEU A 416 -4.53 22.23 -0.29
N GLY A 417 -3.82 22.72 -1.31
CA GLY A 417 -2.60 22.11 -1.84
C GLY A 417 -2.85 21.04 -2.91
N PHE A 418 -4.05 20.96 -3.49
CA PHE A 418 -4.27 20.07 -4.63
C PHE A 418 -3.71 20.68 -5.91
N ASP A 419 -3.04 19.87 -6.73
CA ASP A 419 -2.66 20.20 -8.11
C ASP A 419 -3.44 19.33 -9.09
N ASN A 420 -4.48 19.90 -9.63
CA ASN A 420 -5.36 19.22 -10.60
C ASN A 420 -4.79 19.14 -12.02
N ASN A 421 -3.64 19.76 -12.27
CA ASN A 421 -2.95 19.77 -13.56
C ASN A 421 -1.70 18.88 -13.58
N HIS A 422 -1.33 18.31 -12.45
CA HIS A 422 -0.17 17.44 -12.37
C HIS A 422 -0.33 16.20 -13.26
N THR A 423 0.74 15.88 -13.98
CA THR A 423 0.86 14.64 -14.73
C THR A 423 2.16 13.98 -14.29
N PRO A 424 2.11 12.82 -13.63
CA PRO A 424 3.33 12.17 -13.15
C PRO A 424 4.18 11.65 -14.31
N ALA A 425 5.48 11.61 -14.08
CA ALA A 425 6.36 10.89 -14.96
C ALA A 425 5.99 9.39 -14.97
N PRO A 426 6.13 8.68 -16.11
CA PRO A 426 5.82 7.25 -16.19
C PRO A 426 6.80 6.44 -15.33
N PHE A 427 6.47 5.16 -15.10
CA PHE A 427 7.43 4.23 -14.52
C PHE A 427 8.73 4.23 -15.32
N PRO A 428 9.90 4.12 -14.66
CA PRO A 428 11.19 4.30 -15.32
C PRO A 428 11.57 3.14 -16.25
N TYR A 429 11.07 1.93 -16.02
CA TYR A 429 11.33 0.72 -16.80
C TYR A 429 10.27 -0.37 -16.59
#